data_706faecce8a2ed91b9dc7ba1e9072dba
#
_entry.id   706faecce8a2ed91b9dc7ba1e9072dba
#
_cell.length_a   1.000
_cell.length_b   1.000
_cell.length_c   1.000
_cell.angle_alpha   90.00
_cell.angle_beta   90.00
_cell.angle_gamma   90.00
#
_symmetry.space_group_name_H-M   'P 1'
#
loop_
_entity.id
_entity.type
_entity.pdbx_description
1 polymer ?
#
loop_
_entity_poly.entity_id
_entity_poly.type
_entity_poly.pdbx_seq_one_letter_code
_entity_poly.pdbx_strand_id
1 'polypeptide(L)'
;EMTSSLVGSEMCIRDSDNPLSEERTAENVYLNLIAQAEKTLYITTPYLIITDEMSRALRLAAKRGVDVRIITPGIPDKKVVFAITRSYYSGLARQGVRIFEYTPGFCHAKQCLCDGKIASIGSSNFDYRSLYHHFENDVLLYGCDAIGDMARDFDVLFSQCTEVTQRYSTGSGAILRIWQCILRLFAPLV
;
A
#
# COMPACT_ATOMS: atom_id res chain seq x y z
N GLU A 1 0.61 -2.33 -25.27
CA GLU A 1 -0.09 -3.58 -25.67
C GLU A 1 -0.46 -4.35 -24.41
N MET A 2 -1.75 -4.40 -24.11
CA MET A 2 -2.25 -5.28 -23.06
C MET A 2 -2.29 -6.72 -23.61
N THR A 3 -1.46 -7.59 -23.05
CA THR A 3 -1.60 -9.02 -23.29
C THR A 3 -2.43 -9.61 -22.16
N SER A 4 -3.72 -9.83 -22.38
CA SER A 4 -4.57 -10.59 -21.48
C SER A 4 -4.56 -12.06 -21.91
N SER A 5 -4.21 -12.95 -20.98
CA SER A 5 -4.42 -14.38 -21.14
C SER A 5 -5.60 -14.77 -20.25
N LEU A 6 -6.73 -15.13 -20.87
CA LEU A 6 -7.90 -15.67 -20.18
C LEU A 6 -7.85 -17.20 -20.28
N VAL A 7 -7.77 -17.87 -19.15
CA VAL A 7 -7.97 -19.33 -19.04
C VAL A 7 -9.05 -19.56 -17.99
N GLY A 8 -10.27 -19.89 -18.45
CA GLY A 8 -11.41 -20.10 -17.56
C GLY A 8 -11.92 -18.80 -16.92
N SER A 9 -12.11 -18.80 -15.59
CA SER A 9 -12.49 -17.63 -14.79
C SER A 9 -11.27 -16.86 -14.24
N GLU A 10 -10.06 -17.29 -14.56
CA GLU A 10 -8.82 -16.68 -14.13
C GLU A 10 -8.38 -15.57 -15.07
N MET A 11 -7.89 -14.47 -14.51
CA MET A 11 -7.37 -13.35 -15.29
C MET A 11 -6.05 -12.87 -14.70
N CYS A 12 -5.06 -12.70 -15.59
CA CYS A 12 -3.80 -12.08 -15.30
C CYS A 12 -3.57 -10.95 -16.29
N ILE A 13 -3.56 -9.71 -15.81
CA ILE A 13 -3.31 -8.52 -16.63
C ILE A 13 -1.97 -7.95 -16.21
N ARG A 14 -1.06 -7.81 -17.18
CA ARG A 14 0.17 -7.04 -17.00
C ARG A 14 -0.11 -5.60 -17.43
N ASP A 15 0.19 -4.68 -16.54
CA ASP A 15 0.07 -3.26 -16.81
C ASP A 15 1.40 -2.54 -16.60
N SER A 16 1.59 -1.43 -17.29
CA SER A 16 2.78 -0.59 -17.18
C SER A 16 2.37 0.86 -16.99
N ASP A 17 2.86 1.47 -15.93
CA ASP A 17 2.72 2.91 -15.72
C ASP A 17 3.84 3.67 -16.45
N ASN A 18 3.51 4.86 -16.92
CA ASN A 18 4.42 5.70 -17.71
C ASN A 18 4.25 7.16 -17.28
N PRO A 19 5.33 7.82 -16.82
CA PRO A 19 5.26 9.21 -16.36
C PRO A 19 4.85 10.21 -17.46
N LEU A 20 4.92 9.81 -18.74
CA LEU A 20 4.49 10.62 -19.88
C LEU A 20 3.01 10.41 -20.25
N SER A 21 2.33 9.45 -19.61
CA SER A 21 0.90 9.21 -19.80
C SER A 21 0.08 10.22 -19.00
N GLU A 22 -1.06 10.64 -19.55
CA GLU A 22 -2.06 11.43 -18.82
C GLU A 22 -2.78 10.58 -17.77
N GLU A 23 -2.88 9.27 -18.00
CA GLU A 23 -3.52 8.32 -17.09
C GLU A 23 -2.51 7.79 -16.05
N ARG A 24 -2.92 7.80 -14.78
CA ARG A 24 -2.15 7.26 -13.64
C ARG A 24 -2.60 5.83 -13.37
N THR A 25 -2.13 4.91 -14.19
CA THR A 25 -2.64 3.53 -14.23
C THR A 25 -2.45 2.82 -12.90
N ALA A 26 -1.25 2.85 -12.31
CA ALA A 26 -0.97 2.19 -11.03
C ALA A 26 -1.83 2.76 -9.89
N GLU A 27 -1.95 4.09 -9.78
CA GLU A 27 -2.80 4.72 -8.76
C GLU A 27 -4.27 4.35 -8.96
N ASN A 28 -4.77 4.36 -10.20
CA ASN A 28 -6.14 3.99 -10.53
C ASN A 28 -6.44 2.53 -10.17
N VAL A 29 -5.51 1.60 -10.44
CA VAL A 29 -5.63 0.20 -10.03
C VAL A 29 -5.73 0.08 -8.52
N TYR A 30 -4.85 0.72 -7.76
CA TYR A 30 -4.90 0.69 -6.29
C TYR A 30 -6.18 1.33 -5.75
N LEU A 31 -6.62 2.46 -6.28
CA LEU A 31 -7.88 3.11 -5.87
C LEU A 31 -9.09 2.20 -6.12
N ASN A 32 -9.11 1.48 -7.25
CA ASN A 32 -10.16 0.51 -7.57
C ASN A 32 -10.14 -0.68 -6.60
N LEU A 33 -8.97 -1.26 -6.29
CA LEU A 33 -8.84 -2.35 -5.31
C LEU A 33 -9.35 -1.91 -3.93
N ILE A 34 -8.97 -0.71 -3.47
CA ILE A 34 -9.42 -0.13 -2.20
C ILE A 34 -10.94 0.09 -2.19
N ALA A 35 -11.51 0.56 -3.31
CA ALA A 35 -12.94 0.82 -3.42
C ALA A 35 -13.77 -0.47 -3.43
N GLN A 36 -13.28 -1.53 -4.09
CA GLN A 36 -13.95 -2.82 -4.21
C GLN A 36 -13.84 -3.70 -2.96
N ALA A 37 -12.87 -3.44 -2.06
CA ALA A 37 -12.67 -4.22 -0.85
C ALA A 37 -13.92 -4.21 0.04
N GLU A 38 -14.41 -5.40 0.39
CA GLU A 38 -15.59 -5.63 1.23
C GLU A 38 -15.21 -6.17 2.62
N LYS A 39 -14.17 -7.01 2.72
CA LYS A 39 -13.79 -7.69 3.96
C LYS A 39 -12.35 -7.38 4.38
N THR A 40 -11.40 -7.59 3.47
CA THR A 40 -9.97 -7.49 3.78
C THR A 40 -9.21 -6.75 2.68
N LEU A 41 -8.26 -5.92 3.08
CA LEU A 41 -7.33 -5.27 2.16
C LEU A 41 -5.94 -5.28 2.80
N TYR A 42 -5.04 -6.09 2.25
CA TYR A 42 -3.68 -6.25 2.75
C TYR A 42 -2.70 -5.65 1.76
N ILE A 43 -1.81 -4.81 2.25
CA ILE A 43 -0.86 -4.06 1.43
C ILE A 43 0.53 -4.23 2.02
N THR A 44 1.52 -4.48 1.16
CA THR A 44 2.95 -4.41 1.50
C THR A 44 3.61 -3.36 0.62
N THR A 45 4.31 -2.42 1.21
CA THR A 45 5.08 -1.40 0.48
C THR A 45 6.29 -0.95 1.27
N PRO A 46 7.46 -0.76 0.63
CA PRO A 46 8.64 -0.23 1.31
C PRO A 46 8.48 1.24 1.72
N TYR A 47 7.68 2.00 0.96
CA TYR A 47 7.45 3.42 1.19
C TYR A 47 5.94 3.71 1.17
N LEU A 48 5.46 4.38 2.21
CA LEU A 48 4.05 4.78 2.35
C LEU A 48 3.99 6.31 2.32
N ILE A 49 4.04 6.88 1.11
CA ILE A 49 4.06 8.32 0.86
C ILE A 49 2.96 8.63 -0.16
N ILE A 50 1.73 8.39 0.25
CA ILE A 50 0.54 8.32 -0.60
C ILE A 50 -0.10 9.68 -0.84
N THR A 51 -0.87 9.76 -1.94
CA THR A 51 -1.70 10.92 -2.26
C THR A 51 -2.83 11.09 -1.24
N ASP A 52 -3.45 12.26 -1.23
CA ASP A 52 -4.62 12.52 -0.39
C ASP A 52 -5.80 11.66 -0.80
N GLU A 53 -5.97 11.37 -2.10
CA GLU A 53 -6.97 10.46 -2.65
C GLU A 53 -6.80 9.04 -2.09
N MET A 54 -5.61 8.46 -2.19
CA MET A 54 -5.32 7.14 -1.65
C MET A 54 -5.48 7.09 -0.13
N SER A 55 -4.98 8.12 0.56
CA SER A 55 -5.13 8.24 2.02
C SER A 55 -6.60 8.31 2.42
N ARG A 56 -7.44 9.05 1.68
CA ARG A 56 -8.88 9.13 1.89
C ARG A 56 -9.56 7.79 1.59
N ALA A 57 -9.22 7.14 0.49
CA ALA A 57 -9.79 5.86 0.08
C ALA A 57 -9.53 4.77 1.13
N LEU A 58 -8.29 4.62 1.63
CA LEU A 58 -7.92 3.68 2.68
C LEU A 58 -8.71 3.90 3.98
N ARG A 59 -8.84 5.17 4.40
CA ARG A 59 -9.62 5.54 5.58
C ARG A 59 -11.11 5.23 5.42
N LEU A 60 -11.67 5.46 4.23
CA LEU A 60 -13.07 5.14 3.94
C LEU A 60 -13.30 3.63 3.91
N ALA A 61 -12.38 2.84 3.35
CA ALA A 61 -12.45 1.39 3.39
C ALA A 61 -12.48 0.88 4.84
N ALA A 62 -11.57 1.33 5.71
CA ALA A 62 -11.58 0.98 7.12
C ALA A 62 -12.88 1.39 7.83
N LYS A 63 -13.44 2.57 7.51
CA LYS A 63 -14.74 3.01 8.06
C LYS A 63 -15.94 2.20 7.55
N ARG A 64 -15.86 1.60 6.38
CA ARG A 64 -16.85 0.64 5.88
C ARG A 64 -16.79 -0.71 6.61
N GLY A 65 -15.78 -0.93 7.46
CA GLY A 65 -15.57 -2.18 8.19
C GLY A 65 -14.59 -3.15 7.52
N VAL A 66 -13.90 -2.72 6.47
CA VAL A 66 -12.84 -3.51 5.83
C VAL A 66 -11.64 -3.59 6.78
N ASP A 67 -11.09 -4.78 7.01
CA ASP A 67 -9.84 -4.98 7.73
C ASP A 67 -8.67 -4.56 6.83
N VAL A 68 -8.32 -3.28 6.90
CA VAL A 68 -7.21 -2.71 6.11
C VAL A 68 -5.92 -2.83 6.90
N ARG A 69 -4.96 -3.60 6.37
CA ARG A 69 -3.64 -3.81 6.98
C ARG A 69 -2.53 -3.40 6.03
N ILE A 70 -1.61 -2.59 6.52
CA ILE A 70 -0.45 -2.13 5.74
C ILE A 70 0.82 -2.59 6.44
N ILE A 71 1.67 -3.31 5.70
CA ILE A 71 3.01 -3.71 6.12
C ILE A 71 4.03 -2.78 5.49
N THR A 72 4.90 -2.21 6.33
CA THR A 72 6.04 -1.40 5.92
C THR A 72 7.32 -1.90 6.60
N PRO A 73 8.51 -1.57 6.12
CA PRO A 73 9.75 -1.94 6.80
C PRO A 73 9.82 -1.35 8.21
N GLY A 74 10.24 -2.16 9.19
CA GLY A 74 10.60 -1.70 10.53
C GLY A 74 12.04 -1.18 10.59
N ILE A 75 12.90 -1.62 9.64
CA ILE A 75 14.31 -1.22 9.52
C ILE A 75 14.44 -0.36 8.26
N PRO A 76 14.88 0.91 8.38
CA PRO A 76 14.98 1.81 7.23
C PRO A 76 16.21 1.52 6.36
N ASP A 77 16.06 1.64 5.04
CA ASP A 77 17.16 1.83 4.08
C ASP A 77 17.58 3.32 4.03
N LYS A 78 16.59 4.24 4.03
CA LYS A 78 16.76 5.69 3.96
C LYS A 78 16.02 6.35 5.13
N LYS A 79 16.75 6.95 6.05
CA LYS A 79 16.20 7.54 7.30
C LYS A 79 15.14 8.62 7.05
N VAL A 80 15.33 9.46 6.01
CA VAL A 80 14.40 10.56 5.70
C VAL A 80 13.09 10.00 5.14
N VAL A 81 13.16 9.08 4.16
CA VAL A 81 11.99 8.42 3.55
C VAL A 81 11.19 7.66 4.61
N PHE A 82 11.88 7.00 5.52
CA PHE A 82 11.28 6.31 6.65
C PHE A 82 10.54 7.25 7.62
N ALA A 83 11.12 8.43 7.91
CA ALA A 83 10.45 9.44 8.73
C ALA A 83 9.19 10.00 8.04
N ILE A 84 9.25 10.22 6.72
CA ILE A 84 8.10 10.66 5.92
C ILE A 84 7.02 9.56 5.92
N THR A 85 7.37 8.29 5.64
CA THR A 85 6.45 7.15 5.70
C THR A 85 5.71 7.11 7.05
N ARG A 86 6.43 7.17 8.16
CA ARG A 86 5.83 7.17 9.51
C ARG A 86 4.94 8.38 9.79
N SER A 87 5.12 9.48 9.08
CA SER A 87 4.25 10.66 9.21
C SER A 87 2.81 10.39 8.78
N TYR A 88 2.58 9.42 7.89
CA TYR A 88 1.24 9.02 7.43
C TYR A 88 0.52 8.08 8.40
N TYR A 89 1.25 7.34 9.25
CA TYR A 89 0.68 6.32 10.13
C TYR A 89 -0.43 6.86 11.03
N SER A 90 -0.20 7.98 11.70
CA SER A 90 -1.17 8.50 12.66
C SER A 90 -2.49 8.94 12.01
N GLY A 91 -2.44 9.43 10.76
CA GLY A 91 -3.63 9.80 10.00
C GLY A 91 -4.46 8.59 9.59
N LEU A 92 -3.82 7.48 9.27
CA LEU A 92 -4.43 6.22 8.89
C LEU A 92 -4.91 5.43 10.11
N ALA A 93 -4.04 5.25 11.12
CA ALA A 93 -4.33 4.45 12.32
C ALA A 93 -5.54 4.98 13.11
N ARG A 94 -5.68 6.30 13.25
CA ARG A 94 -6.85 6.92 13.90
C ARG A 94 -8.17 6.68 13.18
N GLN A 95 -8.13 6.24 11.95
CA GLN A 95 -9.33 5.95 11.14
C GLN A 95 -9.57 4.46 10.96
N GLY A 96 -8.84 3.61 11.69
CA GLY A 96 -9.04 2.17 11.72
C GLY A 96 -8.13 1.36 10.79
N VAL A 97 -7.24 2.00 10.04
CA VAL A 97 -6.22 1.28 9.26
C VAL A 97 -5.16 0.73 10.20
N ARG A 98 -4.86 -0.56 10.07
CA ARG A 98 -3.87 -1.25 10.91
C ARG A 98 -2.49 -1.20 10.26
N ILE A 99 -1.48 -0.81 11.03
CA ILE A 99 -0.11 -0.62 10.55
C ILE A 99 0.81 -1.65 11.23
N PHE A 100 1.56 -2.34 10.37
CA PHE A 100 2.52 -3.38 10.77
C PHE A 100 3.91 -3.00 10.28
N GLU A 101 4.91 -3.15 11.14
CA GLU A 101 6.32 -2.97 10.78
C GLU A 101 7.02 -4.33 10.71
N TYR A 102 7.55 -4.67 9.54
CA TYR A 102 8.33 -5.88 9.33
C TYR A 102 9.70 -5.73 10.00
N THR A 103 10.01 -6.60 10.97
CA THR A 103 11.17 -6.45 11.85
C THR A 103 12.37 -7.35 11.51
N PRO A 104 12.23 -8.48 10.77
CA PRO A 104 13.38 -9.33 10.46
C PRO A 104 14.39 -8.71 9.49
N GLY A 105 13.98 -7.69 8.71
CA GLY A 105 14.85 -7.05 7.72
C GLY A 105 14.14 -5.92 6.97
N PHE A 106 14.70 -5.55 5.80
CA PHE A 106 14.08 -4.59 4.91
C PHE A 106 13.13 -5.29 3.93
N CYS A 107 11.82 -5.14 4.15
CA CYS A 107 10.80 -5.66 3.23
C CYS A 107 10.65 -4.72 2.03
N HIS A 108 10.96 -5.20 0.82
CA HIS A 108 10.87 -4.43 -0.41
C HIS A 108 9.75 -4.90 -1.35
N ALA A 109 8.86 -5.77 -0.88
CA ALA A 109 7.70 -6.22 -1.64
C ALA A 109 6.68 -5.08 -1.87
N LYS A 110 6.02 -5.10 -3.03
CA LYS A 110 4.89 -4.24 -3.36
C LYS A 110 3.76 -5.15 -3.80
N GLN A 111 2.83 -5.32 -2.91
CA GLN A 111 1.71 -6.24 -3.07
C GLN A 111 0.45 -5.63 -2.49
N CYS A 112 -0.67 -5.90 -3.15
CA CYS A 112 -1.99 -5.56 -2.65
C CYS A 112 -2.89 -6.77 -2.83
N LEU A 113 -3.55 -7.23 -1.76
CA LEU A 113 -4.49 -8.34 -1.78
C LEU A 113 -5.85 -7.86 -1.28
N CYS A 114 -6.87 -7.99 -2.12
CA CYS A 114 -8.25 -7.60 -1.85
C CYS A 114 -9.14 -8.84 -1.73
N ASP A 115 -9.74 -9.05 -0.55
CA ASP A 115 -10.72 -10.09 -0.23
C ASP A 115 -10.29 -11.54 -0.57
N GLY A 116 -8.99 -11.78 -0.77
CA GLY A 116 -8.49 -13.07 -1.25
C GLY A 116 -8.97 -13.43 -2.66
N LYS A 117 -9.37 -12.46 -3.47
CA LYS A 117 -9.94 -12.65 -4.81
C LYS A 117 -9.19 -11.91 -5.91
N ILE A 118 -8.70 -10.72 -5.58
CA ILE A 118 -7.97 -9.86 -6.51
C ILE A 118 -6.65 -9.48 -5.85
N ALA A 119 -5.58 -9.51 -6.60
CA ALA A 119 -4.28 -9.09 -6.11
C ALA A 119 -3.51 -8.28 -7.16
N SER A 120 -2.68 -7.36 -6.69
CA SER A 120 -1.66 -6.68 -7.50
C SER A 120 -0.29 -6.95 -6.91
N ILE A 121 0.67 -7.26 -7.78
CA ILE A 121 2.07 -7.45 -7.43
C ILE A 121 2.96 -6.86 -8.52
N GLY A 122 3.98 -6.10 -8.13
CA GLY A 122 4.86 -5.51 -9.13
C GLY A 122 5.95 -4.62 -8.57
N SER A 123 6.29 -3.59 -9.34
CA SER A 123 7.34 -2.65 -8.99
C SER A 123 6.84 -1.37 -8.34
N SER A 124 5.53 -1.06 -8.43
CA SER A 124 4.94 0.20 -7.96
C SER A 124 4.84 0.29 -6.44
N ASN A 125 5.58 1.19 -5.84
CA ASN A 125 5.42 1.53 -4.43
C ASN A 125 4.18 2.38 -4.21
N PHE A 126 3.71 2.43 -2.96
CA PHE A 126 2.72 3.42 -2.51
C PHE A 126 3.41 4.76 -2.22
N ASP A 127 4.07 5.33 -3.22
CA ASP A 127 4.72 6.63 -3.12
C ASP A 127 4.55 7.48 -4.41
N TYR A 128 4.70 8.81 -4.28
CA TYR A 128 4.56 9.74 -5.40
C TYR A 128 5.52 9.43 -6.54
N ARG A 129 6.71 8.95 -6.23
CA ARG A 129 7.74 8.70 -7.21
C ARG A 129 7.37 7.54 -8.13
N SER A 130 6.88 6.44 -7.58
CA SER A 130 6.38 5.31 -8.36
C SER A 130 5.11 5.68 -9.13
N LEU A 131 4.16 6.36 -8.48
CA LEU A 131 2.85 6.62 -9.07
C LEU A 131 2.84 7.73 -10.12
N TYR A 132 3.87 8.62 -10.15
CA TYR A 132 3.85 9.81 -11.02
C TYR A 132 5.10 10.02 -11.86
N HIS A 133 6.24 9.42 -11.50
CA HIS A 133 7.53 9.79 -12.08
C HIS A 133 8.34 8.64 -12.64
N HIS A 134 7.96 7.39 -12.38
CA HIS A 134 8.69 6.21 -12.82
C HIS A 134 7.92 5.41 -13.87
N PHE A 135 8.68 4.63 -14.64
CA PHE A 135 8.13 3.51 -15.40
C PHE A 135 8.00 2.33 -14.43
N GLU A 136 6.79 1.88 -14.21
CA GLU A 136 6.50 0.77 -13.31
C GLU A 136 5.77 -0.35 -14.08
N ASN A 137 5.83 -1.55 -13.53
CA ASN A 137 5.22 -2.72 -14.13
C ASN A 137 4.58 -3.58 -13.06
N ASP A 138 3.27 -3.70 -13.11
CA ASP A 138 2.48 -4.47 -12.17
C ASP A 138 1.65 -5.54 -12.88
N VAL A 139 1.33 -6.60 -12.14
CA VAL A 139 0.44 -7.66 -12.58
C VAL A 139 -0.79 -7.65 -11.69
N LEU A 140 -1.95 -7.54 -12.32
CA LEU A 140 -3.24 -7.70 -11.65
C LEU A 140 -3.71 -9.14 -11.84
N LEU A 141 -3.99 -9.82 -10.74
CA LEU A 141 -4.44 -11.21 -10.67
C LEU A 141 -5.90 -11.26 -10.22
N TYR A 142 -6.69 -12.11 -10.85
CA TYR A 142 -8.08 -12.37 -10.49
C TYR A 142 -8.39 -13.85 -10.58
N GLY A 143 -8.90 -14.41 -9.48
CA GLY A 143 -9.45 -15.78 -9.44
C GLY A 143 -8.45 -16.92 -9.69
N CYS A 144 -7.13 -16.67 -9.60
CA CYS A 144 -6.11 -17.68 -9.85
C CYS A 144 -5.49 -18.23 -8.54
N ASP A 145 -4.86 -19.40 -8.62
CA ASP A 145 -4.25 -20.09 -7.48
C ASP A 145 -3.15 -19.26 -6.78
N ALA A 146 -2.42 -18.44 -7.54
CA ALA A 146 -1.39 -17.56 -7.01
C ALA A 146 -1.92 -16.58 -5.93
N ILE A 147 -3.20 -16.24 -5.97
CA ILE A 147 -3.84 -15.40 -4.95
C ILE A 147 -3.89 -16.13 -3.61
N GLY A 148 -4.16 -17.45 -3.63
CA GLY A 148 -4.14 -18.28 -2.43
C GLY A 148 -2.73 -18.39 -1.82
N ASP A 149 -1.70 -18.48 -2.68
CA ASP A 149 -0.31 -18.45 -2.24
C ASP A 149 0.04 -17.11 -1.60
N MET A 150 -0.34 -16.01 -2.24
CA MET A 150 -0.14 -14.66 -1.70
C MET A 150 -0.85 -14.44 -0.37
N ALA A 151 -2.05 -14.98 -0.19
CA ALA A 151 -2.76 -14.90 1.08
C ALA A 151 -2.00 -15.61 2.21
N ARG A 152 -1.45 -16.81 1.94
CA ARG A 152 -0.59 -17.53 2.89
C ARG A 152 0.70 -16.76 3.20
N ASP A 153 1.32 -16.13 2.21
CA ASP A 153 2.50 -15.27 2.40
C ASP A 153 2.18 -14.08 3.31
N PHE A 154 1.02 -13.44 3.16
CA PHE A 154 0.59 -12.36 4.05
C PHE A 154 0.42 -12.85 5.49
N ASP A 155 -0.13 -14.04 5.72
CA ASP A 155 -0.27 -14.61 7.07
C ASP A 155 1.12 -14.83 7.72
N VAL A 156 2.08 -15.35 6.96
CA VAL A 156 3.47 -15.50 7.41
C VAL A 156 4.11 -14.15 7.70
N LEU A 157 3.94 -13.17 6.82
CA LEU A 157 4.48 -11.81 7.00
C LEU A 157 3.90 -11.14 8.25
N PHE A 158 2.59 -11.24 8.48
CA PHE A 158 1.97 -10.67 9.70
C PHE A 158 2.54 -11.30 10.97
N SER A 159 2.85 -12.59 10.98
CA SER A 159 3.47 -13.27 12.12
C SER A 159 4.88 -12.75 12.44
N GLN A 160 5.57 -12.18 11.45
CA GLN A 160 6.92 -11.63 11.56
C GLN A 160 6.93 -10.11 11.77
N CYS A 161 5.76 -9.47 11.78
CA CYS A 161 5.62 -8.04 11.95
C CYS A 161 5.27 -7.65 13.38
N THR A 162 5.63 -6.43 13.76
CA THR A 162 5.13 -5.79 14.97
C THR A 162 3.98 -4.85 14.61
N GLU A 163 2.79 -5.05 15.18
CA GLU A 163 1.70 -4.11 15.01
C GLU A 163 1.95 -2.84 15.81
N VAL A 164 1.98 -1.70 15.14
CA VAL A 164 2.24 -0.39 15.74
C VAL A 164 1.01 0.53 15.74
N THR A 165 -0.15 0.03 15.35
CA THR A 165 -1.40 0.79 15.20
C THR A 165 -1.74 1.60 16.46
N GLN A 166 -1.73 0.99 17.64
CA GLN A 166 -2.06 1.66 18.89
C GLN A 166 -1.12 2.82 19.21
N ARG A 167 0.18 2.65 18.97
CA ARG A 167 1.18 3.69 19.20
C ARG A 167 0.89 4.97 18.41
N TYR A 168 0.31 4.85 17.23
CA TYR A 168 0.02 5.98 16.34
C TYR A 168 -1.43 6.46 16.41
N SER A 169 -2.36 5.67 16.93
CA SER A 169 -3.77 6.05 17.09
C SER A 169 -4.01 6.92 18.33
N THR A 170 -3.28 6.71 19.43
CA THR A 170 -3.45 7.34 20.73
C THR A 170 -2.76 8.70 20.87
N GLY A 171 -2.74 9.51 19.83
CA GLY A 171 -2.41 10.92 19.93
C GLY A 171 -0.90 11.26 20.06
N SER A 172 -0.31 11.66 18.96
CA SER A 172 0.96 12.39 18.98
C SER A 172 0.76 13.81 19.51
N GLY A 173 1.70 14.29 20.34
CA GLY A 173 1.70 15.68 20.82
C GLY A 173 1.67 16.69 19.66
N ALA A 174 1.21 17.92 19.92
CA ALA A 174 1.07 18.96 18.89
C ALA A 174 2.36 19.21 18.09
N ILE A 175 3.50 19.19 18.75
CA ILE A 175 4.83 19.38 18.13
C ILE A 175 5.12 18.29 17.09
N LEU A 176 4.84 17.02 17.41
CA LEU A 176 5.07 15.92 16.49
C LEU A 176 4.15 16.01 15.27
N ARG A 177 2.91 16.48 15.44
CA ARG A 177 1.99 16.73 14.30
C ARG A 177 2.50 17.82 13.37
N ILE A 178 3.04 18.91 13.91
CA ILE A 178 3.65 19.98 13.13
C ILE A 178 4.83 19.41 12.32
N TRP A 179 5.72 18.64 12.95
CA TRP A 179 6.83 17.98 12.26
C TRP A 179 6.35 17.05 11.15
N GLN A 180 5.31 16.25 11.41
CA GLN A 180 4.72 15.38 10.38
C GLN A 180 4.14 16.16 9.20
N CYS A 181 3.51 17.31 9.45
CA CYS A 181 3.02 18.20 8.38
C CYS A 181 4.18 18.76 7.55
N ILE A 182 5.26 19.22 8.20
CA ILE A 182 6.45 19.74 7.51
C ILE A 182 7.08 18.63 6.65
N LEU A 183 7.25 17.42 7.18
CA LEU A 183 7.81 16.31 6.42
C LEU A 183 6.98 15.97 5.17
N ARG A 184 5.65 16.07 5.24
CA ARG A 184 4.77 15.81 4.10
C ARG A 184 4.87 16.84 2.99
N LEU A 185 5.32 18.05 3.26
CA LEU A 185 5.59 19.05 2.21
C LEU A 185 6.69 18.58 1.25
N PHE A 186 7.57 17.71 1.71
CA PHE A 186 8.64 17.12 0.89
C PHE A 186 8.23 15.80 0.23
N ALA A 187 7.04 15.28 0.50
CA ALA A 187 6.56 14.00 -0.04
C ALA A 187 6.66 13.90 -1.58
N PRO A 188 6.32 14.94 -2.38
CA PRO A 188 6.43 14.88 -3.84
C PRO A 188 7.86 14.88 -4.37
N LEU A 189 8.86 15.18 -3.52
CA LEU A 189 10.27 15.30 -3.90
C LEU A 189 11.10 14.04 -3.60
N VAL A 190 10.49 13.02 -3.02
CA VAL A 190 11.19 11.84 -2.47
C VAL A 190 10.78 10.54 -3.15
#